data_3cdd149ff02ccbc0e0ad4b92ab39bf3b
#
_entry.id   3cdd149ff02ccbc0e0ad4b92ab39bf3b
#
_cell.length_a   1.000
_cell.length_b   1.000
_cell.length_c   1.000
_cell.angle_alpha   90.00
_cell.angle_beta   90.00
_cell.angle_gamma   90.00
#
_symmetry.space_group_name_H-M   'P 1'
#
loop_
_entity.id
_entity.type
_entity.pdbx_description
1 polymer ?
#
loop_
_entity_poly.entity_id
_entity_poly.type
_entity_poly.pdbx_seq_one_letter_code
_entity_poly.pdbx_strand_id
1 'polypeptide(L)'
;ANAACYYTLTSVKSGVPNGELRTSIVQFASQFIGNPYVWGGTSLTNGADCSGFVQSIYAQYGYTLPRVAEDQAQYGTKIPVEEAQPGDLIFYARNGYIYHVVMYAGNGETVEAQSSRTGIVHGTVNTNNAVWAVRILEDTPSTVSGIYGSDISEVNATLLQYGQSLGTFKITHYCGGSCCNDEWAGVTATGAPLVEGDTIAVDPTVIPYGTKVIINGHIFT
;
A
#
# COMPACT_ATOMS: atom_id res chain seq x y z
N ALA A 1 16.39 -20.63 4.90
CA ALA A 1 16.02 -20.47 3.49
C ALA A 1 15.49 -19.05 3.33
N ASN A 2 16.23 -18.20 2.60
CA ASN A 2 15.83 -16.81 2.36
C ASN A 2 14.69 -16.80 1.34
N ALA A 3 13.49 -16.38 1.77
CA ALA A 3 12.39 -16.15 0.85
C ALA A 3 12.71 -14.90 0.01
N ALA A 4 12.82 -15.06 -1.30
CA ALA A 4 12.95 -13.94 -2.21
C ALA A 4 11.55 -13.42 -2.52
N CYS A 5 11.29 -12.16 -2.18
CA CYS A 5 10.07 -11.46 -2.59
C CYS A 5 10.30 -10.79 -3.95
N TYR A 6 9.38 -11.00 -4.89
CA TYR A 6 9.38 -10.32 -6.19
C TYR A 6 8.29 -9.26 -6.17
N TYR A 7 8.67 -8.03 -6.49
CA TYR A 7 7.73 -6.92 -6.62
C TYR A 7 7.69 -6.47 -8.08
N THR A 8 6.49 -6.43 -8.65
CA THR A 8 6.27 -5.84 -9.97
C THR A 8 5.76 -4.41 -9.76
N LEU A 9 6.58 -3.43 -10.10
CA LEU A 9 6.14 -2.05 -10.13
C LEU A 9 5.40 -1.84 -11.45
N THR A 10 4.08 -1.80 -11.39
CA THR A 10 3.26 -1.49 -12.56
C THR A 10 3.20 0.03 -12.71
N SER A 11 3.52 0.53 -13.90
CA SER A 11 3.39 1.95 -14.21
C SER A 11 1.94 2.39 -14.04
N VAL A 12 1.73 3.42 -13.24
CA VAL A 12 0.44 4.09 -13.09
C VAL A 12 0.10 4.82 -14.38
N LYS A 13 -1.14 4.73 -14.85
CA LYS A 13 -1.63 5.60 -15.92
C LYS A 13 -1.44 7.05 -15.48
N SER A 14 -0.63 7.80 -16.22
CA SER A 14 -0.48 9.24 -16.00
C SER A 14 -1.86 9.91 -16.10
N GLY A 15 -2.23 10.67 -15.08
CA GLY A 15 -3.49 11.39 -15.02
C GLY A 15 -4.51 10.90 -13.97
N VAL A 16 -4.21 9.82 -13.23
CA VAL A 16 -5.04 9.43 -12.07
C VAL A 16 -4.48 10.12 -10.83
N PRO A 17 -5.23 11.04 -10.20
CA PRO A 17 -4.83 11.64 -8.94
C PRO A 17 -4.47 10.57 -7.91
N ASN A 18 -3.35 10.74 -7.19
CA ASN A 18 -2.82 9.77 -6.24
C ASN A 18 -2.58 8.35 -6.80
N GLY A 19 -2.41 8.18 -8.10
CA GLY A 19 -2.28 6.87 -8.74
C GLY A 19 -1.15 6.00 -8.17
N GLU A 20 -0.04 6.59 -7.76
CA GLU A 20 1.08 5.88 -7.12
C GLU A 20 0.71 5.39 -5.73
N LEU A 21 0.08 6.25 -4.92
CA LEU A 21 -0.42 5.88 -3.59
C LEU A 21 -1.47 4.77 -3.69
N ARG A 22 -2.39 4.86 -4.66
CA ARG A 22 -3.41 3.85 -4.93
C ARG A 22 -2.80 2.50 -5.31
N THR A 23 -1.79 2.51 -6.18
CA THR A 23 -1.05 1.29 -6.54
C THR A 23 -0.31 0.71 -5.35
N SER A 24 0.37 1.56 -4.58
CA SER A 24 1.16 1.16 -3.42
C SER A 24 0.30 0.50 -2.34
N ILE A 25 -0.86 1.08 -2.00
CA ILE A 25 -1.75 0.52 -0.96
C ILE A 25 -2.31 -0.85 -1.36
N VAL A 26 -2.66 -1.04 -2.65
CA VAL A 26 -3.13 -2.33 -3.16
C VAL A 26 -1.99 -3.36 -3.17
N GLN A 27 -0.80 -2.99 -3.61
CA GLN A 27 0.37 -3.87 -3.59
C GLN A 27 0.73 -4.28 -2.16
N PHE A 28 0.67 -3.35 -1.22
CA PHE A 28 0.90 -3.66 0.19
C PHE A 28 -0.16 -4.62 0.72
N ALA A 29 -1.44 -4.39 0.44
CA ALA A 29 -2.52 -5.29 0.82
C ALA A 29 -2.32 -6.71 0.26
N SER A 30 -1.86 -6.81 -0.98
CA SER A 30 -1.64 -8.09 -1.68
C SER A 30 -0.54 -8.97 -1.06
N GLN A 31 0.38 -8.39 -0.28
CA GLN A 31 1.44 -9.15 0.41
C GLN A 31 0.89 -10.08 1.50
N PHE A 32 -0.33 -9.83 1.98
CA PHE A 32 -0.95 -10.60 3.06
C PHE A 32 -1.89 -11.70 2.56
N ILE A 33 -2.01 -11.88 1.24
CA ILE A 33 -2.79 -12.98 0.65
C ILE A 33 -2.25 -14.33 1.15
N GLY A 34 -3.17 -15.19 1.57
CA GLY A 34 -2.87 -16.48 2.20
C GLY A 34 -2.85 -16.45 3.72
N ASN A 35 -2.84 -15.28 4.36
CA ASN A 35 -2.94 -15.16 5.82
C ASN A 35 -4.38 -15.42 6.30
N PRO A 36 -4.55 -15.84 7.57
CA PRO A 36 -5.85 -16.27 8.06
C PRO A 36 -6.86 -15.11 8.22
N TYR A 37 -8.14 -15.46 8.09
CA TYR A 37 -9.23 -14.63 8.56
C TYR A 37 -9.53 -14.95 10.03
N VAL A 38 -9.60 -13.92 10.88
CA VAL A 38 -10.02 -14.03 12.27
C VAL A 38 -11.09 -13.00 12.57
N TRP A 39 -12.28 -13.45 12.98
CA TRP A 39 -13.37 -12.53 13.37
C TRP A 39 -12.94 -11.60 14.51
N GLY A 40 -13.14 -10.29 14.36
CA GLY A 40 -12.68 -9.29 15.31
C GLY A 40 -11.17 -9.00 15.25
N GLY A 41 -10.42 -9.72 14.41
CA GLY A 41 -8.97 -9.54 14.26
C GLY A 41 -8.60 -8.32 13.41
N THR A 42 -7.39 -7.79 13.68
CA THR A 42 -6.78 -6.67 12.95
C THR A 42 -5.33 -6.96 12.55
N SER A 43 -4.82 -8.16 12.85
CA SER A 43 -3.45 -8.51 12.52
C SER A 43 -3.35 -8.97 11.06
N LEU A 44 -2.54 -8.27 10.29
CA LEU A 44 -2.32 -8.59 8.87
C LEU A 44 -1.67 -9.97 8.67
N THR A 45 -0.93 -10.46 9.66
CA THR A 45 -0.21 -11.75 9.59
C THR A 45 -0.87 -12.87 10.40
N ASN A 46 -1.45 -12.55 11.56
CA ASN A 46 -2.01 -13.55 12.49
C ASN A 46 -3.53 -13.68 12.36
N GLY A 47 -4.17 -12.81 11.58
CA GLY A 47 -5.58 -12.85 11.23
C GLY A 47 -6.32 -11.54 11.43
N ALA A 48 -7.05 -11.18 10.40
CA ALA A 48 -7.94 -10.03 10.38
C ALA A 48 -9.31 -10.43 9.83
N ASP A 49 -10.38 -9.74 10.26
CA ASP A 49 -11.64 -9.76 9.54
C ASP A 49 -11.65 -8.73 8.40
N CYS A 50 -12.73 -8.64 7.64
CA CYS A 50 -12.80 -7.79 6.45
C CYS A 50 -12.49 -6.32 6.75
N SER A 51 -13.14 -5.75 7.74
CA SER A 51 -12.96 -4.34 8.15
C SER A 51 -11.64 -4.11 8.92
N GLY A 52 -11.19 -5.08 9.71
CA GLY A 52 -9.90 -5.03 10.39
C GLY A 52 -8.73 -5.09 9.41
N PHE A 53 -8.86 -5.85 8.33
CA PHE A 53 -7.88 -5.91 7.25
C PHE A 53 -7.69 -4.53 6.60
N VAL A 54 -8.77 -3.95 6.06
CA VAL A 54 -8.67 -2.64 5.39
C VAL A 54 -8.27 -1.53 6.36
N GLN A 55 -8.75 -1.58 7.62
CA GLN A 55 -8.32 -0.65 8.67
C GLN A 55 -6.79 -0.69 8.87
N SER A 56 -6.23 -1.90 9.00
CA SER A 56 -4.81 -2.08 9.25
C SER A 56 -3.94 -1.73 8.05
N ILE A 57 -4.41 -1.99 6.82
CA ILE A 57 -3.74 -1.54 5.60
C ILE A 57 -3.68 -0.01 5.56
N TYR A 58 -4.82 0.67 5.72
CA TYR A 58 -4.88 2.12 5.66
C TYR A 58 -4.09 2.80 6.79
N ALA A 59 -4.00 2.17 7.96
CA ALA A 59 -3.20 2.68 9.09
C ALA A 59 -1.70 2.79 8.75
N GLN A 60 -1.16 1.90 7.90
CA GLN A 60 0.24 1.99 7.43
C GLN A 60 0.51 3.23 6.56
N TYR A 61 -0.55 3.82 6.00
CA TYR A 61 -0.50 5.03 5.19
C TYR A 61 -0.99 6.28 5.93
N GLY A 62 -1.13 6.18 7.27
CA GLY A 62 -1.51 7.31 8.12
C GLY A 62 -3.01 7.62 8.17
N TYR A 63 -3.87 6.76 7.61
CA TYR A 63 -5.32 6.92 7.67
C TYR A 63 -5.91 6.11 8.82
N THR A 64 -6.80 6.73 9.59
CA THR A 64 -7.49 6.05 10.71
C THR A 64 -8.93 5.75 10.31
N LEU A 65 -9.20 4.50 9.94
CA LEU A 65 -10.55 4.05 9.61
C LEU A 65 -11.31 3.57 10.86
N PRO A 66 -12.65 3.68 10.88
CA PRO A 66 -13.47 3.01 11.89
C PRO A 66 -13.24 1.50 11.91
N ARG A 67 -13.57 0.85 13.04
CA ARG A 67 -13.31 -0.59 13.20
C ARG A 67 -14.26 -1.48 12.40
N VAL A 68 -15.52 -1.12 12.30
CA VAL A 68 -16.56 -1.97 11.70
C VAL A 68 -16.93 -1.52 10.30
N ALA A 69 -17.27 -2.47 9.43
CA ALA A 69 -17.57 -2.20 8.03
C ALA A 69 -18.72 -1.21 7.83
N GLU A 70 -19.74 -1.24 8.71
CA GLU A 70 -20.88 -0.33 8.63
C GLU A 70 -20.47 1.14 8.82
N ASP A 71 -19.57 1.40 9.77
CA ASP A 71 -19.03 2.75 10.01
C ASP A 71 -18.06 3.15 8.90
N GLN A 72 -17.24 2.21 8.40
CA GLN A 72 -16.35 2.45 7.25
C GLN A 72 -17.12 2.82 6.00
N ALA A 73 -18.31 2.25 5.81
CA ALA A 73 -19.19 2.56 4.68
C ALA A 73 -19.75 4.00 4.70
N GLN A 74 -19.56 4.72 5.81
CA GLN A 74 -19.92 6.14 5.97
C GLN A 74 -18.68 7.05 6.05
N TYR A 75 -17.48 6.48 6.04
CA TYR A 75 -16.22 7.21 6.24
C TYR A 75 -15.56 7.52 4.90
N GLY A 76 -15.61 8.79 4.48
CA GLY A 76 -15.07 9.24 3.20
C GLY A 76 -16.16 9.55 2.15
N THR A 77 -15.75 9.67 0.90
CA THR A 77 -16.66 10.04 -0.19
C THR A 77 -17.30 8.81 -0.81
N LYS A 78 -18.63 8.73 -0.76
CA LYS A 78 -19.39 7.66 -1.45
C LYS A 78 -19.40 7.91 -2.95
N ILE A 79 -19.10 6.86 -3.70
CA ILE A 79 -19.11 6.85 -5.16
C ILE A 79 -19.81 5.60 -5.69
N PRO A 80 -20.32 5.61 -6.93
CA PRO A 80 -20.77 4.41 -7.61
C PRO A 80 -19.65 3.37 -7.71
N VAL A 81 -20.02 2.07 -7.67
CA VAL A 81 -19.05 0.97 -7.74
C VAL A 81 -18.24 1.00 -9.04
N GLU A 82 -18.88 1.38 -10.13
CA GLU A 82 -18.27 1.51 -11.47
C GLU A 82 -17.22 2.63 -11.58
N GLU A 83 -17.24 3.59 -10.64
CA GLU A 83 -16.26 4.67 -10.54
C GLU A 83 -15.09 4.34 -9.58
N ALA A 84 -15.12 3.13 -9.00
CA ALA A 84 -14.08 2.71 -8.07
C ALA A 84 -12.71 2.67 -8.74
N GLN A 85 -11.72 3.18 -8.03
CA GLN A 85 -10.30 3.16 -8.40
C GLN A 85 -9.51 2.28 -7.42
N PRO A 86 -8.34 1.76 -7.81
CA PRO A 86 -7.51 0.98 -6.90
C PRO A 86 -7.33 1.65 -5.54
N GLY A 87 -7.52 0.89 -4.47
CA GLY A 87 -7.52 1.39 -3.10
C GLY A 87 -8.90 1.80 -2.58
N ASP A 88 -9.88 2.14 -3.41
CA ASP A 88 -11.25 2.43 -2.91
C ASP A 88 -11.85 1.19 -2.24
N LEU A 89 -12.71 1.39 -1.26
CA LEU A 89 -13.35 0.32 -0.50
C LEU A 89 -14.76 0.07 -1.05
N ILE A 90 -15.04 -1.16 -1.51
CA ILE A 90 -16.37 -1.56 -1.97
C ILE A 90 -17.09 -2.27 -0.83
N PHE A 91 -18.34 -1.89 -0.60
CA PHE A 91 -19.19 -2.41 0.47
C PHE A 91 -20.29 -3.29 -0.08
N TYR A 92 -20.52 -4.40 0.61
CA TYR A 92 -21.57 -5.38 0.29
C TYR A 92 -22.66 -5.37 1.35
N ALA A 93 -23.91 -5.31 0.90
CA ALA A 93 -25.07 -5.30 1.77
C ALA A 93 -26.02 -6.48 1.49
N ARG A 94 -26.74 -6.86 2.54
CA ARG A 94 -27.86 -7.80 2.47
C ARG A 94 -28.98 -7.28 3.37
N ASN A 95 -30.18 -7.16 2.83
CA ASN A 95 -31.33 -6.63 3.56
C ASN A 95 -31.09 -5.27 4.22
N GLY A 96 -30.34 -4.38 3.53
CA GLY A 96 -29.98 -3.05 4.04
C GLY A 96 -28.84 -3.01 5.06
N TYR A 97 -28.26 -4.15 5.45
CA TYR A 97 -27.16 -4.24 6.38
C TYR A 97 -25.84 -4.48 5.67
N ILE A 98 -24.82 -3.65 5.97
CA ILE A 98 -23.46 -3.83 5.45
C ILE A 98 -22.79 -4.99 6.20
N TYR A 99 -22.49 -6.07 5.46
CA TYR A 99 -21.91 -7.27 6.08
C TYR A 99 -20.43 -7.51 5.67
N HIS A 100 -19.94 -6.81 4.65
CA HIS A 100 -18.59 -7.05 4.15
C HIS A 100 -18.01 -5.81 3.47
N VAL A 101 -16.69 -5.71 3.50
CA VAL A 101 -15.90 -4.68 2.83
C VAL A 101 -14.70 -5.32 2.14
N VAL A 102 -14.38 -4.84 0.94
CA VAL A 102 -13.24 -5.28 0.15
C VAL A 102 -12.46 -4.06 -0.35
N MET A 103 -11.14 -4.23 -0.57
CA MET A 103 -10.33 -3.22 -1.25
C MET A 103 -10.34 -3.49 -2.75
N TYR A 104 -10.74 -2.51 -3.54
CA TYR A 104 -10.71 -2.62 -4.99
C TYR A 104 -9.27 -2.56 -5.51
N ALA A 105 -8.90 -3.52 -6.34
CA ALA A 105 -7.55 -3.64 -6.90
C ALA A 105 -7.43 -3.16 -8.35
N GLY A 106 -8.56 -2.81 -8.98
CA GLY A 106 -8.63 -2.47 -10.40
C GLY A 106 -9.16 -3.62 -11.26
N ASN A 107 -9.64 -3.33 -12.45
CA ASN A 107 -10.10 -4.31 -13.44
C ASN A 107 -11.17 -5.31 -12.92
N GLY A 108 -11.98 -4.90 -11.94
CA GLY A 108 -12.96 -5.79 -11.33
C GLY A 108 -12.42 -6.73 -10.26
N GLU A 109 -11.15 -6.61 -9.90
CA GLU A 109 -10.47 -7.44 -8.91
C GLU A 109 -10.48 -6.77 -7.52
N THR A 110 -10.35 -7.60 -6.46
CA THR A 110 -10.32 -7.15 -5.07
C THR A 110 -9.19 -7.83 -4.30
N VAL A 111 -8.76 -7.21 -3.20
CA VAL A 111 -7.98 -7.85 -2.13
C VAL A 111 -8.80 -7.75 -0.85
N GLU A 112 -9.06 -8.88 -0.20
CA GLU A 112 -10.01 -8.94 0.90
C GLU A 112 -9.70 -10.04 1.93
N ALA A 113 -10.00 -9.80 3.20
CA ALA A 113 -10.15 -10.87 4.18
C ALA A 113 -11.57 -11.43 4.04
N GLN A 114 -11.71 -12.55 3.34
CA GLN A 114 -13.00 -13.02 2.84
C GLN A 114 -13.79 -13.85 3.84
N SER A 115 -13.18 -14.89 4.40
CA SER A 115 -13.84 -15.79 5.36
C SER A 115 -12.83 -16.62 6.15
N SER A 116 -13.26 -17.22 7.26
CA SER A 116 -12.43 -18.16 8.05
C SER A 116 -11.96 -19.39 7.27
N ARG A 117 -12.62 -19.72 6.15
CA ARG A 117 -12.24 -20.84 5.29
C ARG A 117 -11.19 -20.46 4.26
N THR A 118 -11.24 -19.24 3.74
CA THR A 118 -10.40 -18.77 2.63
C THR A 118 -9.25 -17.89 3.07
N GLY A 119 -9.40 -17.19 4.22
CA GLY A 119 -8.41 -16.20 4.65
C GLY A 119 -8.45 -14.91 3.85
N ILE A 120 -7.29 -14.28 3.74
CA ILE A 120 -7.07 -13.11 2.89
C ILE A 120 -6.78 -13.62 1.47
N VAL A 121 -7.52 -13.10 0.49
CA VAL A 121 -7.50 -13.61 -0.88
C VAL A 121 -7.52 -12.48 -1.91
N HIS A 122 -7.12 -12.84 -3.12
CA HIS A 122 -7.46 -12.12 -4.33
C HIS A 122 -8.86 -12.57 -4.75
N GLY A 123 -9.78 -11.62 -4.93
CA GLY A 123 -11.15 -11.87 -5.28
C GLY A 123 -11.59 -11.07 -6.51
N THR A 124 -12.88 -11.10 -6.79
CA THR A 124 -13.53 -10.28 -7.82
C THR A 124 -14.73 -9.57 -7.23
N VAL A 125 -15.05 -8.38 -7.77
CA VAL A 125 -16.20 -7.61 -7.31
C VAL A 125 -17.50 -8.41 -7.49
N ASN A 126 -18.20 -8.63 -6.38
CA ASN A 126 -19.52 -9.24 -6.40
C ASN A 126 -20.59 -8.16 -6.68
N THR A 127 -20.89 -7.94 -7.94
CA THR A 127 -21.83 -6.91 -8.39
C THR A 127 -23.26 -7.11 -7.90
N ASN A 128 -23.65 -8.33 -7.50
CA ASN A 128 -25.01 -8.60 -6.98
C ASN A 128 -25.24 -8.02 -5.58
N ASN A 129 -24.18 -7.89 -4.78
CA ASN A 129 -24.26 -7.45 -3.40
C ASN A 129 -23.55 -6.11 -3.15
N ALA A 130 -22.77 -5.62 -4.11
CA ALA A 130 -22.09 -4.33 -4.02
C ALA A 130 -23.12 -3.19 -4.04
N VAL A 131 -23.04 -2.30 -3.08
CA VAL A 131 -24.00 -1.19 -2.92
C VAL A 131 -23.40 0.16 -3.29
N TRP A 132 -22.16 0.44 -2.86
CA TRP A 132 -21.37 1.60 -3.24
C TRP A 132 -19.90 1.36 -2.90
N ALA A 133 -19.03 2.20 -3.41
CA ALA A 133 -17.66 2.30 -2.96
C ALA A 133 -17.46 3.56 -2.09
N VAL A 134 -16.44 3.54 -1.25
CA VAL A 134 -16.00 4.71 -0.48
C VAL A 134 -14.57 5.04 -0.86
N ARG A 135 -14.37 6.28 -1.25
CA ARG A 135 -13.06 6.86 -1.54
C ARG A 135 -12.51 7.52 -0.29
N ILE A 136 -11.40 7.00 0.19
CA ILE A 136 -10.63 7.54 1.32
C ILE A 136 -9.47 8.41 0.81
N LEU A 137 -8.83 7.95 -0.26
CA LEU A 137 -7.73 8.66 -0.90
C LEU A 137 -8.33 9.76 -1.77
N GLU A 138 -8.40 10.98 -1.22
CA GLU A 138 -8.94 12.11 -1.96
C GLU A 138 -8.10 12.40 -3.19
N ASP A 139 -8.78 12.60 -4.30
CA ASP A 139 -8.18 13.10 -5.53
C ASP A 139 -7.91 14.59 -5.33
N THR A 140 -6.88 14.94 -4.55
CA THR A 140 -6.44 16.33 -4.51
C THR A 140 -5.93 16.69 -5.91
N PRO A 141 -6.60 17.62 -6.61
CA PRO A 141 -5.99 18.20 -7.80
C PRO A 141 -4.64 18.74 -7.38
N SER A 142 -3.59 18.48 -8.15
CA SER A 142 -2.27 19.09 -7.97
C SER A 142 -2.33 20.59 -8.28
N THR A 143 -3.22 21.31 -7.61
CA THR A 143 -3.26 22.75 -7.55
C THR A 143 -2.91 23.16 -6.13
N VAL A 144 -1.66 22.91 -5.73
CA VAL A 144 -1.05 23.76 -4.71
C VAL A 144 -0.72 25.08 -5.38
N SER A 145 -1.77 25.82 -5.71
CA SER A 145 -1.67 27.24 -6.02
C SER A 145 -1.92 27.97 -4.70
N GLY A 146 -0.85 28.40 -4.06
CA GLY A 146 -0.91 29.46 -3.07
C GLY A 146 -0.87 29.10 -1.60
N ILE A 147 0.19 28.43 -1.12
CA ILE A 147 0.73 28.69 0.21
C ILE A 147 2.23 28.91 0.06
N TYR A 148 2.64 30.16 -0.03
CA TYR A 148 4.04 30.55 0.00
C TYR A 148 4.49 30.68 1.46
N GLY A 149 5.17 29.66 1.96
CA GLY A 149 6.01 29.70 3.14
C GLY A 149 7.26 28.89 2.82
N SER A 150 8.40 29.34 3.28
CA SER A 150 9.74 28.85 2.92
C SER A 150 10.07 27.39 3.28
N ASP A 151 9.11 26.62 3.75
CA ASP A 151 9.30 25.21 4.18
C ASP A 151 8.73 24.17 3.22
N ILE A 152 8.23 24.59 2.06
CA ILE A 152 7.57 23.68 1.06
C ILE A 152 8.60 23.05 0.11
N SER A 153 9.84 23.49 0.10
CA SER A 153 10.86 22.99 -0.82
C SER A 153 11.21 21.50 -0.60
N GLU A 154 11.16 21.02 0.63
CA GLU A 154 11.45 19.61 0.93
C GLU A 154 10.25 18.70 0.63
N VAL A 155 9.03 19.13 0.93
CA VAL A 155 7.81 18.34 0.67
C VAL A 155 7.54 18.24 -0.83
N ASN A 156 7.71 19.32 -1.58
CA ASN A 156 7.53 19.29 -3.05
C ASN A 156 8.64 18.51 -3.76
N ALA A 157 9.88 18.55 -3.26
CA ALA A 157 10.96 17.72 -3.81
C ALA A 157 10.69 16.21 -3.61
N THR A 158 10.06 15.82 -2.52
CA THR A 158 9.67 14.44 -2.24
C THR A 158 8.52 14.00 -3.15
N LEU A 159 7.51 14.82 -3.38
CA LEU A 159 6.38 14.52 -4.28
C LEU A 159 6.78 14.51 -5.77
N LEU A 160 7.77 15.28 -6.18
CA LEU A 160 8.24 15.35 -7.56
C LEU A 160 9.19 14.20 -7.95
N GLN A 161 9.68 13.41 -7.00
CA GLN A 161 10.60 12.29 -7.26
C GLN A 161 9.91 10.96 -7.62
N TYR A 162 8.58 10.89 -7.61
CA TYR A 162 7.81 9.75 -8.09
C TYR A 162 7.74 9.67 -9.63
N GLY A 163 8.77 10.05 -10.34
CA GLY A 163 8.66 10.32 -11.77
C GLY A 163 9.00 9.17 -12.71
N GLN A 164 9.70 8.12 -12.29
CA GLN A 164 10.13 7.06 -13.21
C GLN A 164 10.11 5.69 -12.56
N SER A 165 9.34 4.76 -13.16
CA SER A 165 9.44 3.34 -12.80
C SER A 165 10.83 2.83 -13.16
N LEU A 166 11.54 2.30 -12.17
CA LEU A 166 12.84 1.66 -12.37
C LEU A 166 12.72 0.19 -12.77
N GLY A 167 11.49 -0.36 -12.83
CA GLY A 167 11.23 -1.74 -13.21
C GLY A 167 10.97 -2.68 -12.03
N THR A 168 11.08 -3.98 -12.27
CA THR A 168 10.87 -5.03 -11.26
C THR A 168 12.21 -5.47 -10.69
N PHE A 169 12.36 -5.39 -9.37
CA PHE A 169 13.58 -5.76 -8.68
C PHE A 169 13.33 -6.93 -7.72
N LYS A 170 14.32 -7.82 -7.64
CA LYS A 170 14.40 -8.82 -6.59
C LYS A 170 14.95 -8.15 -5.34
N ILE A 171 14.17 -8.12 -4.26
CA ILE A 171 14.63 -7.62 -2.97
C ILE A 171 15.13 -8.79 -2.13
N THR A 172 16.35 -8.67 -1.62
CA THR A 172 16.94 -9.59 -0.66
C THR A 172 17.16 -8.86 0.65
N HIS A 173 16.79 -9.51 1.76
CA HIS A 173 17.02 -8.96 3.09
C HIS A 173 18.37 -9.42 3.61
N TYR A 174 19.17 -8.47 4.07
CA TYR A 174 20.41 -8.72 4.80
C TYR A 174 20.26 -8.20 6.22
N CYS A 175 20.78 -8.93 7.19
CA CYS A 175 20.92 -8.37 8.53
C CYS A 175 22.11 -7.38 8.55
N GLY A 176 22.03 -6.35 9.38
CA GLY A 176 23.14 -5.40 9.56
C GLY A 176 24.33 -5.98 10.36
N GLY A 177 24.26 -7.24 10.80
CA GLY A 177 25.25 -7.89 11.61
C GLY A 177 26.34 -8.63 10.80
N SER A 178 27.40 -9.04 11.50
CA SER A 178 28.52 -9.79 10.93
C SER A 178 28.13 -11.14 10.31
N CYS A 179 26.96 -11.69 10.66
CA CYS A 179 26.46 -12.93 10.06
C CYS A 179 26.14 -12.83 8.56
N CYS A 180 25.95 -11.61 8.03
CA CYS A 180 25.62 -11.36 6.63
C CYS A 180 26.65 -10.46 5.92
N ASN A 181 27.44 -9.69 6.65
CA ASN A 181 28.31 -8.65 6.10
C ASN A 181 29.76 -8.70 6.60
N ASP A 182 30.15 -9.72 7.36
CA ASP A 182 31.51 -9.90 7.91
C ASP A 182 32.10 -8.62 8.53
N GLU A 183 33.27 -8.17 8.06
CA GLU A 183 33.95 -6.96 8.53
C GLU A 183 33.24 -5.65 8.14
N TRP A 184 32.29 -5.69 7.20
CA TRP A 184 31.50 -4.54 6.72
C TRP A 184 30.17 -4.38 7.45
N ALA A 185 30.00 -5.11 8.57
CA ALA A 185 28.79 -5.01 9.38
C ALA A 185 28.52 -3.56 9.83
N GLY A 186 27.31 -3.09 9.59
CA GLY A 186 26.85 -1.76 10.02
C GLY A 186 27.24 -0.59 9.13
N VAL A 187 27.87 -0.82 7.97
CA VAL A 187 28.22 0.24 7.00
C VAL A 187 27.79 -0.11 5.59
N THR A 188 27.50 0.92 4.79
CA THR A 188 27.18 0.81 3.36
C THR A 188 28.46 0.77 2.53
N ALA A 189 28.37 0.47 1.23
CA ALA A 189 29.48 0.54 0.27
C ALA A 189 30.10 1.94 0.16
N THR A 190 29.38 2.99 0.55
CA THR A 190 29.90 4.37 0.60
C THR A 190 30.51 4.73 1.97
N GLY A 191 30.54 3.80 2.92
CA GLY A 191 31.04 4.03 4.29
C GLY A 191 30.05 4.71 5.23
N ALA A 192 28.82 4.99 4.77
CA ALA A 192 27.77 5.55 5.63
C ALA A 192 27.23 4.47 6.58
N PRO A 193 26.71 4.82 7.77
CA PRO A 193 26.05 3.86 8.65
C PRO A 193 24.84 3.22 7.97
N LEU A 194 24.65 1.92 8.20
CA LEU A 194 23.40 1.24 7.86
C LEU A 194 22.29 1.70 8.80
N VAL A 195 21.22 2.20 8.25
CA VAL A 195 20.01 2.59 9.00
C VAL A 195 18.90 1.64 8.64
N GLU A 196 18.39 0.91 9.64
CA GLU A 196 17.27 -0.02 9.46
C GLU A 196 16.04 0.76 9.01
N GLY A 197 15.41 0.31 7.92
CA GLY A 197 14.27 0.97 7.32
C GLY A 197 14.58 2.09 6.32
N ASP A 198 15.83 2.58 6.26
CA ASP A 198 16.20 3.71 5.40
C ASP A 198 17.27 3.38 4.35
N THR A 199 18.01 2.29 4.52
CA THR A 199 19.11 1.92 3.62
C THR A 199 18.79 0.68 2.81
N ILE A 200 19.06 0.72 1.50
CA ILE A 200 18.96 -0.44 0.60
C ILE A 200 20.30 -0.70 -0.10
N ALA A 201 20.54 -1.96 -0.43
CA ALA A 201 21.65 -2.34 -1.30
C ALA A 201 21.21 -2.30 -2.76
N VAL A 202 21.97 -1.60 -3.58
CA VAL A 202 21.69 -1.42 -5.02
C VAL A 202 22.92 -1.75 -5.86
N ASP A 203 22.68 -2.12 -7.13
CA ASP A 203 23.72 -2.12 -8.14
C ASP A 203 23.91 -0.67 -8.65
N PRO A 204 25.07 -0.03 -8.42
CA PRO A 204 25.27 1.38 -8.77
C PRO A 204 25.28 1.63 -10.28
N THR A 205 25.36 0.58 -11.11
CA THR A 205 25.24 0.70 -12.56
C THR A 205 23.78 0.84 -13.01
N VAL A 206 22.83 0.45 -12.14
CA VAL A 206 21.38 0.51 -12.38
C VAL A 206 20.77 1.65 -11.57
N ILE A 207 21.12 1.75 -10.30
CA ILE A 207 20.64 2.80 -9.38
C ILE A 207 21.88 3.44 -8.75
N PRO A 208 22.27 4.64 -9.19
CA PRO A 208 23.44 5.33 -8.62
C PRO A 208 23.32 5.55 -7.12
N TYR A 209 24.46 5.48 -6.41
CA TYR A 209 24.48 5.78 -4.98
C TYR A 209 23.92 7.17 -4.66
N GLY A 210 23.17 7.27 -3.57
CA GLY A 210 22.48 8.50 -3.17
C GLY A 210 21.15 8.75 -3.89
N THR A 211 20.74 7.86 -4.81
CA THR A 211 19.41 7.91 -5.39
C THR A 211 18.39 7.54 -4.31
N LYS A 212 17.40 8.43 -4.09
CA LYS A 212 16.28 8.10 -3.22
C LYS A 212 15.32 7.19 -3.98
N VAL A 213 15.01 6.05 -3.39
CA VAL A 213 14.14 5.02 -3.99
C VAL A 213 12.94 4.82 -3.08
N ILE A 214 11.77 4.72 -3.67
CA ILE A 214 10.54 4.45 -2.94
C ILE A 214 10.16 2.99 -3.15
N ILE A 215 9.99 2.27 -2.05
CA ILE A 215 9.54 0.88 -2.02
C ILE A 215 8.37 0.83 -1.04
N ASN A 216 7.18 0.46 -1.52
CA ASN A 216 5.96 0.38 -0.71
C ASN A 216 5.65 1.67 0.06
N GLY A 217 5.84 2.84 -0.58
CA GLY A 217 5.57 4.13 0.06
C GLY A 217 6.63 4.59 1.06
N HIS A 218 7.70 3.81 1.27
CA HIS A 218 8.81 4.17 2.15
C HIS A 218 10.02 4.62 1.33
N ILE A 219 10.67 5.72 1.74
CA ILE A 219 11.84 6.27 1.05
C ILE A 219 13.11 5.64 1.61
N PHE A 220 13.93 5.11 0.73
CA PHE A 220 15.26 4.58 1.02
C PHE A 220 16.32 5.42 0.32
N THR A 221 17.50 5.47 0.91
CA THR A 221 18.67 6.18 0.36
C THR A 221 19.84 5.22 0.15
#